data_1faf37efe745ab069571df1d87dc54c5
#
_entry.id   1faf37efe745ab069571df1d87dc54c5
#
_cell.length_a   1.000
_cell.length_b   1.000
_cell.length_c   1.000
_cell.angle_alpha   90.00
_cell.angle_beta   90.00
_cell.angle_gamma   90.00
#
_symmetry.space_group_name_H-M   'P 1'
#
loop_
_entity.id
_entity.type
_entity.pdbx_description
1 polymer ?
#
loop_
_entity_poly.entity_id
_entity_poly.type
_entity_poly.pdbx_seq_one_letter_code
_entity_poly.pdbx_strand_id
1 'polypeptide(L)'
;MFRRIARRYFRMALYYLAFGLFLGAVMLWFGNDNFQFLHGHMLLVGVGLFAAYGAGFSWIAGRSEPEPLPGVTPAMASAQFWLANVGLPGLLAGSVLPVGLGLDRIGVLFGFLEAAAGVLFAILLSRTLKMEKSR
;
A
#
# COMPACT_ATOMS: atom_id res chain seq x y z
N MET A 1 10.78 5.21 14.57
CA MET A 1 9.47 5.44 13.89
C MET A 1 9.27 4.51 12.69
N PHE A 2 10.20 4.39 11.76
CA PHE A 2 10.11 3.55 10.55
C PHE A 2 9.79 2.08 10.84
N ARG A 3 10.40 1.46 11.87
CA ARG A 3 10.06 0.07 12.30
C ARG A 3 8.59 -0.09 12.70
N ARG A 4 7.95 0.96 13.26
CA ARG A 4 6.52 0.92 13.60
C ARG A 4 5.65 0.94 12.35
N ILE A 5 6.01 1.77 11.35
CA ILE A 5 5.33 1.84 10.06
C ILE A 5 5.48 0.50 9.31
N ALA A 6 6.68 -0.06 9.26
CA ALA A 6 6.94 -1.37 8.66
C ALA A 6 6.04 -2.47 9.24
N ARG A 7 5.96 -2.56 10.57
CA ARG A 7 5.09 -3.54 11.25
C ARG A 7 3.60 -3.32 10.96
N ARG A 8 3.17 -2.07 10.77
CA ARG A 8 1.79 -1.77 10.38
C ARG A 8 1.51 -2.25 8.96
N TYR A 9 2.42 -2.02 8.02
CA TYR A 9 2.29 -2.51 6.66
C TYR A 9 2.20 -4.05 6.59
N PHE A 10 3.06 -4.78 7.29
CA PHE A 10 2.96 -6.25 7.34
C PHE A 10 1.63 -6.73 7.92
N ARG A 11 1.11 -6.06 8.96
CA ARG A 11 -0.22 -6.40 9.48
C ARG A 11 -1.33 -6.15 8.47
N MET A 12 -1.29 -5.00 7.77
CA MET A 12 -2.27 -4.71 6.72
C MET A 12 -2.18 -5.72 5.57
N ALA A 13 -0.97 -6.08 5.13
CA ALA A 13 -0.78 -7.12 4.12
C ALA A 13 -1.40 -8.46 4.53
N LEU A 14 -1.27 -8.87 5.81
CA LEU A 14 -1.91 -10.08 6.34
C LEU A 14 -3.44 -9.98 6.34
N TYR A 15 -4.02 -8.81 6.66
CA TYR A 15 -5.46 -8.61 6.57
C TYR A 15 -5.96 -8.70 5.13
N TYR A 16 -5.27 -8.07 4.17
CA TYR A 16 -5.60 -8.20 2.76
C TYR A 16 -5.45 -9.64 2.25
N LEU A 17 -4.46 -10.38 2.73
CA LEU A 17 -4.31 -11.81 2.42
C LEU A 17 -5.52 -12.61 2.91
N ALA A 18 -5.91 -12.45 4.16
CA ALA A 18 -7.03 -13.17 4.75
C ALA A 18 -8.36 -12.85 4.02
N PHE A 19 -8.64 -11.56 3.81
CA PHE A 19 -9.85 -11.13 3.11
C PHE A 19 -9.83 -11.52 1.63
N GLY A 20 -8.67 -11.39 0.96
CA GLY A 20 -8.52 -11.79 -0.44
C GLY A 20 -8.74 -13.28 -0.65
N LEU A 21 -8.16 -14.14 0.19
CA LEU A 21 -8.37 -15.59 0.14
C LEU A 21 -9.82 -15.96 0.43
N PHE A 22 -10.44 -15.33 1.42
CA PHE A 22 -11.87 -15.53 1.72
C PHE A 22 -12.74 -15.15 0.52
N LEU A 23 -12.52 -13.98 -0.07
CA LEU A 23 -13.25 -13.53 -1.25
C LEU A 23 -13.07 -14.49 -2.43
N GLY A 24 -11.84 -14.97 -2.68
CA GLY A 24 -11.56 -15.95 -3.72
C GLY A 24 -12.32 -17.27 -3.49
N ALA A 25 -12.38 -17.76 -2.25
CA ALA A 25 -13.17 -18.95 -1.90
C ALA A 25 -14.66 -18.74 -2.14
N VAL A 26 -15.21 -17.57 -1.79
CA VAL A 26 -16.62 -17.20 -2.04
C VAL A 26 -16.92 -17.15 -3.54
N MET A 27 -16.02 -16.54 -4.35
CA MET A 27 -16.16 -16.48 -5.80
C MET A 27 -16.19 -17.88 -6.43
N LEU A 28 -15.31 -18.77 -6.00
CA LEU A 28 -15.29 -20.17 -6.44
C LEU A 28 -16.57 -20.92 -6.04
N TRP A 29 -17.04 -20.73 -4.82
CA TRP A 29 -18.24 -21.39 -4.31
C TRP A 29 -19.50 -21.02 -5.10
N PHE A 30 -19.65 -19.76 -5.47
CA PHE A 30 -20.82 -19.26 -6.21
C PHE A 30 -20.63 -19.22 -7.72
N GLY A 31 -19.46 -19.56 -8.25
CA GLY A 31 -19.16 -19.47 -9.68
C GLY A 31 -19.32 -18.04 -10.22
N ASN A 32 -18.95 -17.03 -9.43
CA ASN A 32 -19.19 -15.62 -9.73
C ASN A 32 -17.89 -14.83 -9.82
N ASP A 33 -17.58 -14.31 -11.00
CA ASP A 33 -16.35 -13.55 -11.31
C ASP A 33 -16.51 -12.02 -11.16
N ASN A 34 -17.67 -11.53 -10.71
CA ASN A 34 -17.95 -10.09 -10.60
C ASN A 34 -16.97 -9.34 -9.69
N PHE A 35 -16.32 -10.04 -8.75
CA PHE A 35 -15.35 -9.47 -7.82
C PHE A 35 -13.90 -9.76 -8.19
N GLN A 36 -13.63 -10.23 -9.43
CA GLN A 36 -12.27 -10.58 -9.86
C GLN A 36 -11.28 -9.41 -9.72
N PHE A 37 -11.70 -8.20 -10.11
CA PHE A 37 -10.88 -7.00 -9.93
C PHE A 37 -10.56 -6.74 -8.45
N LEU A 38 -11.58 -6.78 -7.59
CA LEU A 38 -11.44 -6.58 -6.14
C LEU A 38 -10.48 -7.61 -5.54
N HIS A 39 -10.72 -8.91 -5.82
CA HIS A 39 -9.87 -10.01 -5.37
C HIS A 39 -8.42 -9.86 -5.83
N GLY A 40 -8.21 -9.60 -7.13
CA GLY A 40 -6.88 -9.42 -7.71
C GLY A 40 -6.12 -8.25 -7.09
N HIS A 41 -6.77 -7.09 -6.88
CA HIS A 41 -6.14 -5.92 -6.25
C HIS A 41 -5.85 -6.15 -4.77
N MET A 42 -6.72 -6.85 -4.04
CA MET A 42 -6.44 -7.21 -2.64
C MET A 42 -5.18 -8.07 -2.52
N LEU A 43 -4.99 -9.04 -3.41
CA LEU A 43 -3.81 -9.91 -3.37
C LEU A 43 -2.57 -9.21 -3.93
N LEU A 44 -2.66 -8.56 -5.09
CA LEU A 44 -1.49 -7.95 -5.73
C LEU A 44 -1.02 -6.70 -5.00
N VAL A 45 -1.92 -5.74 -4.77
CA VAL A 45 -1.60 -4.45 -4.15
C VAL A 45 -1.64 -4.56 -2.62
N GLY A 46 -2.73 -5.09 -2.07
CA GLY A 46 -2.89 -5.20 -0.62
C GLY A 46 -1.86 -6.12 0.03
N VAL A 47 -1.55 -7.27 -0.55
CA VAL A 47 -0.52 -8.17 -0.02
C VAL A 47 0.85 -7.82 -0.58
N GLY A 48 1.02 -7.84 -1.89
CA GLY A 48 2.33 -7.70 -2.54
C GLY A 48 2.96 -6.34 -2.30
N LEU A 49 2.28 -5.25 -2.66
CA LEU A 49 2.84 -3.90 -2.53
C LEU A 49 2.97 -3.47 -1.07
N PHE A 50 2.00 -3.79 -0.19
CA PHE A 50 2.11 -3.46 1.23
C PHE A 50 3.22 -4.26 1.92
N ALA A 51 3.45 -5.52 1.57
CA ALA A 51 4.61 -6.26 2.04
C ALA A 51 5.92 -5.62 1.57
N ALA A 52 5.99 -5.16 0.31
CA ALA A 52 7.14 -4.44 -0.22
C ALA A 52 7.39 -3.11 0.51
N TYR A 53 6.34 -2.33 0.81
CA TYR A 53 6.45 -1.14 1.65
C TYR A 53 6.97 -1.48 3.05
N GLY A 54 6.43 -2.54 3.67
CA GLY A 54 6.89 -3.03 4.96
C GLY A 54 8.37 -3.41 4.97
N ALA A 55 8.83 -4.14 3.95
CA ALA A 55 10.23 -4.51 3.78
C ALA A 55 11.12 -3.28 3.57
N GLY A 56 10.73 -2.34 2.70
CA GLY A 56 11.47 -1.11 2.45
C GLY A 56 11.59 -0.23 3.69
N PHE A 57 10.51 -0.05 4.46
CA PHE A 57 10.59 0.69 5.73
C PHE A 57 11.40 -0.02 6.81
N SER A 58 11.42 -1.36 6.82
CA SER A 58 12.31 -2.13 7.70
C SER A 58 13.78 -1.88 7.33
N TRP A 59 14.08 -1.84 6.04
CA TRP A 59 15.41 -1.56 5.52
C TRP A 59 15.85 -0.11 5.82
N ILE A 60 14.99 0.89 5.58
CA ILE A 60 15.23 2.30 5.95
C ILE A 60 15.50 2.43 7.47
N ALA A 61 14.72 1.72 8.30
CA ALA A 61 14.89 1.74 9.74
C ALA A 61 16.27 1.26 10.19
N GLY A 62 16.77 0.18 9.57
CA GLY A 62 18.11 -0.34 9.89
C GLY A 62 19.24 0.65 9.54
N ARG A 63 19.01 1.57 8.61
CA ARG A 63 19.99 2.58 8.18
C ARG A 63 19.86 3.94 8.86
N SER A 64 18.71 4.18 9.47
CA SER A 64 18.41 5.44 10.19
C SER A 64 18.89 5.46 11.64
N GLU A 65 19.50 4.39 12.12
CA GLU A 65 20.03 4.25 13.47
C GLU A 65 21.56 4.09 13.41
N PRO A 66 22.35 4.86 14.23
CA PRO A 66 21.92 5.82 15.23
C PRO A 66 21.59 7.24 14.69
N GLU A 67 21.94 7.57 13.46
CA GLU A 67 21.77 8.91 12.88
C GLU A 67 20.60 9.02 11.92
N PRO A 68 19.75 10.07 12.02
CA PRO A 68 18.69 10.31 11.06
C PRO A 68 19.24 10.49 9.63
N LEU A 69 18.58 9.88 8.65
CA LEU A 69 18.93 10.05 7.23
C LEU A 69 18.44 11.43 6.75
N PRO A 70 19.32 12.31 6.25
CA PRO A 70 18.93 13.61 5.69
C PRO A 70 17.91 13.44 4.56
N GLY A 71 16.83 14.24 4.60
CA GLY A 71 15.77 14.22 3.60
C GLY A 71 14.84 13.01 3.64
N VAL A 72 14.97 12.12 4.64
CA VAL A 72 14.04 11.01 4.91
C VAL A 72 13.37 11.28 6.24
N THR A 73 12.22 11.96 6.21
CA THR A 73 11.56 12.41 7.43
C THR A 73 10.46 11.46 7.90
N PRO A 74 10.21 11.41 9.23
CA PRO A 74 9.07 10.71 9.78
C PRO A 74 7.71 11.17 9.20
N ALA A 75 7.59 12.46 8.88
CA ALA A 75 6.39 13.03 8.28
C ALA A 75 6.10 12.45 6.88
N MET A 76 7.15 12.34 6.03
CA MET A 76 7.02 11.73 4.70
C MET A 76 6.61 10.26 4.79
N ALA A 77 7.19 9.50 5.72
CA ALA A 77 6.82 8.10 5.94
C ALA A 77 5.38 7.95 6.45
N SER A 78 4.93 8.86 7.33
CA SER A 78 3.55 8.89 7.79
C SER A 78 2.58 9.27 6.68
N ALA A 79 2.90 10.28 5.86
CA ALA A 79 2.09 10.68 4.71
C ALA A 79 1.95 9.52 3.71
N GLN A 80 3.06 8.85 3.37
CA GLN A 80 3.06 7.69 2.49
C GLN A 80 2.16 6.57 3.03
N PHE A 81 2.27 6.28 4.35
CA PHE A 81 1.45 5.26 4.98
C PHE A 81 -0.06 5.58 4.88
N TRP A 82 -0.45 6.82 5.14
CA TRP A 82 -1.86 7.21 5.06
C TRP A 82 -2.39 7.27 3.63
N LEU A 83 -1.59 7.76 2.67
CA LEU A 83 -1.96 7.75 1.25
C LEU A 83 -2.27 6.32 0.77
N ALA A 84 -1.40 5.35 1.07
CA ALA A 84 -1.62 3.95 0.70
C ALA A 84 -2.82 3.33 1.43
N ASN A 85 -2.96 3.57 2.75
CA ASN A 85 -4.03 2.95 3.54
C ASN A 85 -5.41 3.61 3.36
N VAL A 86 -5.48 4.77 2.75
CA VAL A 86 -6.73 5.40 2.30
C VAL A 86 -6.97 5.12 0.82
N GLY A 87 -5.91 5.17 0.01
CA GLY A 87 -5.96 4.96 -1.43
C GLY A 87 -6.51 3.58 -1.80
N LEU A 88 -5.88 2.51 -1.30
CA LEU A 88 -6.29 1.15 -1.66
C LEU A 88 -7.74 0.80 -1.24
N PRO A 89 -8.18 0.99 0.01
CA PRO A 89 -9.57 0.74 0.36
C PRO A 89 -10.58 1.56 -0.44
N GLY A 90 -10.27 2.83 -0.72
CA GLY A 90 -11.13 3.69 -1.53
C GLY A 90 -11.21 3.24 -2.99
N LEU A 91 -10.09 2.80 -3.58
CA LEU A 91 -10.05 2.20 -4.91
C LEU A 91 -10.91 0.91 -4.96
N LEU A 92 -10.74 0.03 -3.97
CA LEU A 92 -11.51 -1.21 -3.88
C LEU A 92 -13.00 -0.94 -3.70
N ALA A 93 -13.37 0.00 -2.82
CA ALA A 93 -14.77 0.40 -2.64
C ALA A 93 -15.35 0.98 -3.93
N GLY A 94 -14.60 1.86 -4.61
CA GLY A 94 -15.02 2.47 -5.88
C GLY A 94 -15.25 1.44 -6.99
N SER A 95 -14.52 0.32 -6.98
CA SER A 95 -14.66 -0.74 -7.99
C SER A 95 -15.96 -1.53 -7.92
N VAL A 96 -16.68 -1.48 -6.79
CA VAL A 96 -17.96 -2.18 -6.58
C VAL A 96 -19.16 -1.22 -6.59
N LEU A 97 -18.93 0.08 -6.74
CA LEU A 97 -20.00 1.08 -6.80
C LEU A 97 -20.65 1.12 -8.19
N PRO A 98 -21.97 1.43 -8.25
CA PRO A 98 -22.68 1.53 -9.52
C PRO A 98 -22.12 2.63 -10.44
N VAL A 99 -21.79 2.27 -11.68
CA VAL A 99 -21.24 3.19 -12.70
C VAL A 99 -22.21 4.33 -13.04
N GLY A 100 -23.52 4.08 -13.04
CA GLY A 100 -24.53 5.05 -13.46
C GLY A 100 -24.70 6.29 -12.58
N LEU A 101 -24.14 6.28 -11.35
CA LEU A 101 -24.20 7.41 -10.42
C LEU A 101 -22.90 8.27 -10.41
N GLY A 102 -21.94 7.97 -11.28
CA GLY A 102 -20.63 8.63 -11.29
C GLY A 102 -19.75 8.31 -10.08
N LEU A 103 -20.17 7.36 -9.24
CA LEU A 103 -19.46 6.93 -8.02
C LEU A 103 -18.20 6.10 -8.35
N ASP A 104 -18.13 5.52 -9.54
CA ASP A 104 -16.95 4.89 -10.13
C ASP A 104 -15.74 5.84 -10.17
N ARG A 105 -15.98 7.15 -10.40
CA ARG A 105 -14.93 8.18 -10.39
C ARG A 105 -14.26 8.34 -9.02
N ILE A 106 -14.96 8.01 -7.95
CA ILE A 106 -14.39 8.00 -6.60
C ILE A 106 -13.25 7.00 -6.53
N GLY A 107 -13.41 5.80 -7.09
CA GLY A 107 -12.34 4.82 -7.19
C GLY A 107 -11.10 5.34 -7.91
N VAL A 108 -11.28 6.11 -8.98
CA VAL A 108 -10.18 6.74 -9.73
C VAL A 108 -9.39 7.72 -8.86
N LEU A 109 -10.07 8.56 -8.08
CA LEU A 109 -9.40 9.50 -7.16
C LEU A 109 -8.56 8.76 -6.12
N PHE A 110 -9.08 7.68 -5.56
CA PHE A 110 -8.34 6.86 -4.61
C PHE A 110 -7.18 6.09 -5.27
N GLY A 111 -7.32 5.71 -6.54
CA GLY A 111 -6.22 5.17 -7.35
C GLY A 111 -5.06 6.15 -7.49
N PHE A 112 -5.34 7.46 -7.67
CA PHE A 112 -4.30 8.49 -7.65
C PHE A 112 -3.62 8.65 -6.29
N LEU A 113 -4.34 8.49 -5.17
CA LEU A 113 -3.73 8.49 -3.84
C LEU A 113 -2.77 7.32 -3.67
N GLU A 114 -3.14 6.12 -4.14
CA GLU A 114 -2.26 4.94 -4.11
C GLU A 114 -1.03 5.14 -5.00
N ALA A 115 -1.19 5.70 -6.20
CA ALA A 115 -0.06 6.06 -7.06
C ALA A 115 0.88 7.09 -6.41
N ALA A 116 0.33 8.12 -5.75
CA ALA A 116 1.11 9.11 -4.99
C ALA A 116 1.86 8.45 -3.82
N ALA A 117 1.27 7.47 -3.14
CA ALA A 117 1.95 6.69 -2.10
C ALA A 117 3.15 5.92 -2.68
N GLY A 118 2.99 5.30 -3.85
CA GLY A 118 4.07 4.62 -4.57
C GLY A 118 5.23 5.54 -4.93
N VAL A 119 4.92 6.72 -5.50
CA VAL A 119 5.93 7.75 -5.84
C VAL A 119 6.66 8.22 -4.59
N LEU A 120 5.94 8.53 -3.52
CA LEU A 120 6.55 8.99 -2.27
C LEU A 120 7.45 7.92 -1.64
N PHE A 121 7.05 6.65 -1.71
CA PHE A 121 7.88 5.53 -1.28
C PHE A 121 9.17 5.41 -2.12
N ALA A 122 9.07 5.52 -3.45
CA ALA A 122 10.22 5.49 -4.34
C ALA A 122 11.20 6.63 -4.04
N ILE A 123 10.71 7.84 -3.72
CA ILE A 123 11.53 8.97 -3.29
C ILE A 123 12.26 8.65 -1.98
N LEU A 124 11.56 8.13 -0.97
CA LEU A 124 12.16 7.76 0.30
C LEU A 124 13.26 6.71 0.13
N LEU A 125 12.99 5.68 -0.66
CA LEU A 125 13.93 4.60 -0.92
C LEU A 125 15.16 5.10 -1.69
N SER A 126 14.96 5.90 -2.75
CA SER A 126 16.05 6.44 -3.57
C SER A 126 16.97 7.38 -2.79
N ARG A 127 16.42 8.20 -1.88
CA ARG A 127 17.21 9.05 -0.98
C ARG A 127 18.06 8.21 -0.04
N THR A 128 17.50 7.15 0.54
CA THR A 128 18.25 6.24 1.41
C THR A 128 19.41 5.57 0.66
N LEU A 129 19.17 5.10 -0.59
CA LEU A 129 20.20 4.46 -1.43
C LEU A 129 21.34 5.42 -1.83
N LYS A 130 21.02 6.68 -2.14
CA LYS A 130 22.05 7.68 -2.48
C LYS A 130 23.00 7.93 -1.33
N MET A 131 22.51 7.94 -0.12
CA MET A 131 23.32 8.19 1.07
C MET A 131 24.21 7.02 1.45
N GLU A 132 23.80 5.80 1.12
CA GLU A 132 24.63 4.62 1.32
C GLU A 132 25.90 4.67 0.44
N LYS A 133 25.80 5.22 -0.78
CA LYS A 133 26.94 5.38 -1.68
C LYS A 133 27.94 6.49 -1.27
N SER A 134 27.53 7.40 -0.40
CA SER A 134 28.36 8.53 0.06
C SER A 134 29.05 8.27 1.41
N ARG A 135 28.79 7.15 2.04
CA ARG A 135 29.49 6.67 3.25
C ARG A 135 30.55 5.65 2.90
#